data_485fcfdad41279a943a9bd48ea53dcd4
#
_entry.id   485fcfdad41279a943a9bd48ea53dcd4
#
_cell.length_a   1.000
_cell.length_b   1.000
_cell.length_c   1.000
_cell.angle_alpha   90.00
_cell.angle_beta   90.00
_cell.angle_gamma   90.00
#
_symmetry.space_group_name_H-M   'P 1'
#
loop_
_entity.id
_entity.type
_entity.pdbx_description
1 polymer ?
#
loop_
_entity_poly.entity_id
_entity_poly.type
_entity_poly.pdbx_seq_one_letter_code
_entity_poly.pdbx_strand_id
1 'polypeptide(L)'
;MEIRKSINFDLDGTVASLYSVPNWLERLRAEDPSPYLEADPMCDMKKLAETLNLLKSAGWEINIITWLSMNSSEEYKDAVREAKLAWLNKWGFVYDHFHGVRYGATKADSVRKRTDYGILIDDNEKVRKGWTLGATIDPTKVDIIEALTSLLG
;
A
#
# COMPACT_ATOMS: atom_id res chain seq x y z
N MET A 1 28.48 -6.81 -2.86
CA MET A 1 27.15 -7.30 -2.40
C MET A 1 26.11 -6.24 -2.65
N GLU A 2 25.05 -6.59 -3.36
CA GLU A 2 23.97 -5.63 -3.63
C GLU A 2 23.07 -5.47 -2.40
N ILE A 3 22.67 -4.23 -2.17
CA ILE A 3 21.67 -3.91 -1.14
C ILE A 3 20.30 -4.34 -1.65
N ARG A 4 19.58 -5.10 -0.84
CA ARG A 4 18.19 -5.47 -1.14
C ARG A 4 17.32 -4.28 -0.77
N LYS A 5 16.72 -3.64 -1.76
CA LYS A 5 15.94 -2.43 -1.57
C LYS A 5 14.49 -2.62 -2.00
N SER A 6 13.57 -2.01 -1.26
CA SER A 6 12.15 -2.16 -1.51
C SER A 6 11.40 -0.83 -1.39
N ILE A 7 10.27 -0.77 -2.09
CA ILE A 7 9.30 0.30 -1.97
C ILE A 7 8.02 -0.35 -1.47
N ASN A 8 7.49 0.16 -0.37
CA ASN A 8 6.40 -0.45 0.37
C ASN A 8 5.23 0.53 0.46
N PHE A 9 4.08 0.12 -0.07
CA PHE A 9 2.89 0.96 -0.17
C PHE A 9 1.84 0.55 0.85
N ASP A 10 1.36 1.52 1.61
CA ASP A 10 0.02 1.47 2.18
C ASP A 10 -1.00 1.59 1.04
N LEU A 11 -2.21 1.13 1.25
CA LEU A 11 -3.23 1.14 0.22
C LEU A 11 -4.30 2.20 0.48
N ASP A 12 -5.08 2.06 1.55
CA ASP A 12 -6.21 2.95 1.83
C ASP A 12 -5.73 4.34 2.28
N GLY A 13 -6.19 5.38 1.59
CA GLY A 13 -5.77 6.76 1.87
C GLY A 13 -4.43 7.13 1.24
N THR A 14 -3.73 6.18 0.62
CA THR A 14 -2.45 6.39 -0.05
C THR A 14 -2.60 6.25 -1.56
N VAL A 15 -3.11 5.13 -2.03
CA VAL A 15 -3.31 4.85 -3.46
C VAL A 15 -4.80 4.72 -3.79
N ALA A 16 -5.57 4.14 -2.87
CA ALA A 16 -7.01 3.92 -3.02
C ALA A 16 -7.77 4.88 -2.10
N SER A 17 -8.74 5.60 -2.65
CA SER A 17 -9.50 6.62 -1.93
C SER A 17 -10.68 6.02 -1.16
N LEU A 18 -10.40 5.12 -0.21
CA LEU A 18 -11.42 4.47 0.62
C LEU A 18 -12.29 5.49 1.35
N TYR A 19 -11.66 6.51 1.92
CA TYR A 19 -12.35 7.49 2.78
C TYR A 19 -13.25 8.44 2.00
N SER A 20 -13.22 8.40 0.69
CA SER A 20 -14.14 9.14 -0.19
C SER A 20 -15.34 8.32 -0.63
N VAL A 21 -15.37 7.02 -0.33
CA VAL A 21 -16.50 6.16 -0.65
C VAL A 21 -17.68 6.52 0.26
N PRO A 22 -18.89 6.77 -0.30
CA PRO A 22 -20.05 7.09 0.54
C PRO A 22 -20.33 6.02 1.58
N ASN A 23 -20.52 6.46 2.83
CA ASN A 23 -20.85 5.59 3.96
C ASN A 23 -19.81 4.46 4.20
N TRP A 24 -18.55 4.71 3.86
CA TRP A 24 -17.51 3.68 3.95
C TRP A 24 -17.39 3.09 5.37
N LEU A 25 -17.43 3.93 6.40
CA LEU A 25 -17.24 3.46 7.77
C LEU A 25 -18.42 2.60 8.26
N GLU A 26 -19.66 3.05 7.99
CA GLU A 26 -20.85 2.31 8.36
C GLU A 26 -20.90 0.95 7.65
N ARG A 27 -20.50 0.94 6.38
CA ARG A 27 -20.47 -0.27 5.56
C ARG A 27 -19.42 -1.25 6.07
N LEU A 28 -18.24 -0.75 6.45
CA LEU A 28 -17.20 -1.59 7.05
C LEU A 28 -17.67 -2.18 8.39
N ARG A 29 -18.34 -1.37 9.21
CA ARG A 29 -18.90 -1.84 10.48
C ARG A 29 -19.98 -2.90 10.28
N ALA A 30 -20.67 -2.87 9.17
CA ALA A 30 -21.64 -3.89 8.78
C ALA A 30 -21.00 -5.09 8.10
N GLU A 31 -19.68 -5.17 8.08
CA GLU A 31 -18.90 -6.22 7.41
C GLU A 31 -19.21 -6.33 5.91
N ASP A 32 -19.32 -5.16 5.25
CA ASP A 32 -19.47 -5.04 3.80
C ASP A 32 -18.10 -4.69 3.19
N PRO A 33 -17.51 -5.57 2.35
CA PRO A 33 -16.19 -5.31 1.75
C PRO A 33 -16.24 -4.40 0.52
N SER A 34 -17.43 -4.04 0.02
CA SER A 34 -17.57 -3.31 -1.24
C SER A 34 -16.91 -1.94 -1.27
N PRO A 35 -16.78 -1.16 -0.16
CA PRO A 35 -16.04 0.10 -0.21
C PRO A 35 -14.60 -0.04 -0.72
N TYR A 36 -13.94 -1.15 -0.41
CA TYR A 36 -12.59 -1.41 -0.90
C TYR A 36 -12.52 -1.62 -2.41
N LEU A 37 -13.62 -2.11 -3.01
CA LEU A 37 -13.71 -2.29 -4.46
C LEU A 37 -14.13 -1.01 -5.19
N GLU A 38 -14.92 -0.16 -4.51
CA GLU A 38 -15.48 1.06 -5.10
C GLU A 38 -14.52 2.24 -5.07
N ALA A 39 -13.46 2.18 -4.26
CA ALA A 39 -12.54 3.28 -4.09
C ALA A 39 -11.90 3.69 -5.43
N ASP A 40 -11.84 5.00 -5.66
CA ASP A 40 -11.13 5.54 -6.83
C ASP A 40 -9.62 5.58 -6.58
N PRO A 41 -8.81 5.48 -7.64
CA PRO A 41 -7.36 5.70 -7.49
C PRO A 41 -7.06 7.15 -7.10
N MET A 42 -6.00 7.33 -6.33
CA MET A 42 -5.54 8.65 -5.90
C MET A 42 -4.44 9.23 -6.78
N CYS A 43 -4.02 8.50 -7.81
CA CYS A 43 -3.01 8.94 -8.77
C CYS A 43 -3.28 8.30 -10.14
N ASP A 44 -2.49 8.71 -11.14
CA ASP A 44 -2.54 8.10 -12.47
C ASP A 44 -1.94 6.69 -12.41
N MET A 45 -2.81 5.68 -12.41
CA MET A 45 -2.40 4.28 -12.23
C MET A 45 -1.58 3.74 -13.39
N LYS A 46 -1.82 4.21 -14.60
CA LYS A 46 -1.00 3.81 -15.76
C LYS A 46 0.42 4.32 -15.62
N LYS A 47 0.56 5.59 -15.26
CA LYS A 47 1.86 6.22 -15.07
C LYS A 47 2.59 5.61 -13.87
N LEU A 48 1.86 5.31 -12.80
CA LEU A 48 2.42 4.62 -11.63
C LEU A 48 2.97 3.25 -12.04
N ALA A 49 2.20 2.46 -12.80
CA ALA A 49 2.65 1.14 -13.26
C ALA A 49 3.93 1.24 -14.10
N GLU A 50 4.00 2.21 -15.01
CA GLU A 50 5.20 2.46 -15.83
C GLU A 50 6.41 2.77 -14.94
N THR A 51 6.22 3.66 -13.96
CA THR A 51 7.28 4.05 -13.02
C THR A 51 7.74 2.87 -12.18
N LEU A 52 6.81 2.08 -11.67
CA LEU A 52 7.13 0.90 -10.85
C LEU A 52 7.86 -0.17 -11.66
N ASN A 53 7.51 -0.37 -12.92
CA ASN A 53 8.23 -1.30 -13.79
C ASN A 53 9.68 -0.87 -13.99
N LEU A 54 9.92 0.43 -14.17
CA LEU A 54 11.28 0.97 -14.27
C LEU A 54 12.06 0.75 -12.97
N LEU A 55 11.42 0.97 -11.83
CA LEU A 55 12.06 0.75 -10.53
C LEU A 55 12.38 -0.72 -10.30
N LYS A 56 11.49 -1.63 -10.68
CA LYS A 56 11.78 -3.06 -10.62
C LYS A 56 13.00 -3.41 -11.46
N SER A 57 13.08 -2.87 -12.66
CA SER A 57 14.24 -3.06 -13.55
C SER A 57 15.52 -2.50 -12.94
N ALA A 58 15.42 -1.50 -12.06
CA ALA A 58 16.54 -0.91 -11.34
C ALA A 58 16.86 -1.64 -10.02
N GLY A 59 16.18 -2.75 -9.74
CA GLY A 59 16.47 -3.60 -8.58
C GLY A 59 15.60 -3.37 -7.36
N TRP A 60 14.53 -2.58 -7.46
CA TRP A 60 13.60 -2.38 -6.36
C TRP A 60 12.53 -3.47 -6.31
N GLU A 61 12.31 -4.03 -5.12
CA GLU A 61 11.15 -4.89 -4.85
C GLU A 61 9.97 -4.00 -4.49
N ILE A 62 8.78 -4.31 -5.01
CA ILE A 62 7.57 -3.51 -4.75
C ILE A 62 6.62 -4.33 -3.90
N ASN A 63 6.26 -3.82 -2.74
CA ASN A 63 5.37 -4.48 -1.81
C ASN A 63 4.16 -3.62 -1.46
N ILE A 64 3.04 -4.28 -1.22
CA ILE A 64 1.87 -3.69 -0.57
C ILE A 64 1.87 -4.21 0.86
N ILE A 65 1.75 -3.31 1.84
CA ILE A 65 1.59 -3.67 3.25
C ILE A 65 0.37 -2.91 3.76
N THR A 66 -0.74 -3.61 3.91
CA THR A 66 -2.02 -3.00 4.28
C THR A 66 -2.61 -3.69 5.49
N TRP A 67 -3.18 -2.88 6.40
CA TRP A 67 -3.91 -3.42 7.54
C TRP A 67 -5.26 -3.94 7.07
N LEU A 68 -5.65 -5.11 7.56
CA LEU A 68 -6.99 -5.64 7.37
C LEU A 68 -7.93 -5.03 8.43
N SER A 69 -9.21 -5.39 8.39
CA SER A 69 -10.21 -4.77 9.28
C SER A 69 -9.95 -5.07 10.76
N MET A 70 -10.35 -4.11 11.61
CA MET A 70 -10.24 -4.22 13.06
C MET A 70 -11.55 -4.79 13.65
N ASN A 71 -11.41 -5.65 14.68
CA ASN A 71 -12.54 -6.17 15.45
C ASN A 71 -13.65 -6.79 14.59
N SER A 72 -13.26 -7.54 13.57
CA SER A 72 -14.19 -8.17 12.63
C SER A 72 -14.00 -9.68 12.60
N SER A 73 -14.94 -10.37 11.95
CA SER A 73 -14.85 -11.82 11.76
C SER A 73 -13.67 -12.18 10.84
N GLU A 74 -13.16 -13.39 10.96
CA GLU A 74 -12.12 -13.89 10.04
C GLU A 74 -12.65 -13.97 8.61
N GLU A 75 -13.93 -14.29 8.43
CA GLU A 75 -14.59 -14.30 7.13
C GLU A 75 -14.54 -12.91 6.48
N TYR A 76 -14.79 -11.85 7.25
CA TYR A 76 -14.73 -10.49 6.73
C TYR A 76 -13.29 -10.09 6.40
N LYS A 77 -12.33 -10.46 7.24
CA LYS A 77 -10.91 -10.17 6.95
C LYS A 77 -10.48 -10.81 5.64
N ASP A 78 -10.91 -12.04 5.38
CA ASP A 78 -10.64 -12.71 4.11
C ASP A 78 -11.32 -12.00 2.94
N ALA A 79 -12.57 -11.56 3.12
CA ALA A 79 -13.30 -10.80 2.11
C ALA A 79 -12.62 -9.46 1.82
N VAL A 80 -12.10 -8.79 2.84
CA VAL A 80 -11.35 -7.52 2.68
C VAL A 80 -10.06 -7.78 1.90
N ARG A 81 -9.33 -8.84 2.23
CA ARG A 81 -8.11 -9.21 1.50
C ARG A 81 -8.41 -9.44 0.02
N GLU A 82 -9.43 -10.22 -0.28
CA GLU A 82 -9.84 -10.49 -1.66
C GLU A 82 -10.27 -9.23 -2.40
N ALA A 83 -11.01 -8.33 -1.72
CA ALA A 83 -11.43 -7.06 -2.31
C ALA A 83 -10.23 -6.18 -2.65
N LYS A 84 -9.24 -6.10 -1.77
CA LYS A 84 -8.02 -5.32 -2.01
C LYS A 84 -7.21 -5.89 -3.16
N LEU A 85 -7.06 -7.21 -3.23
CA LEU A 85 -6.38 -7.87 -4.34
C LEU A 85 -7.11 -7.63 -5.67
N ALA A 86 -8.43 -7.71 -5.67
CA ALA A 86 -9.25 -7.43 -6.86
C ALA A 86 -9.10 -5.97 -7.31
N TRP A 87 -9.05 -5.03 -6.37
CA TRP A 87 -8.83 -3.61 -6.67
C TRP A 87 -7.46 -3.39 -7.33
N LEU A 88 -6.41 -3.98 -6.78
CA LEU A 88 -5.06 -3.87 -7.33
C LEU A 88 -5.01 -4.43 -8.76
N ASN A 89 -5.65 -5.56 -9.00
CA ASN A 89 -5.72 -6.17 -10.32
C ASN A 89 -6.51 -5.32 -11.31
N LYS A 90 -7.65 -4.79 -10.88
CA LYS A 90 -8.52 -3.93 -11.70
C LYS A 90 -7.76 -2.71 -12.22
N TRP A 91 -6.94 -2.09 -11.37
CA TRP A 91 -6.23 -0.86 -11.70
C TRP A 91 -4.80 -1.09 -12.19
N GLY A 92 -4.40 -2.35 -12.35
CA GLY A 92 -3.09 -2.69 -12.92
C GLY A 92 -1.91 -2.31 -12.06
N PHE A 93 -2.06 -2.36 -10.72
CA PHE A 93 -0.97 -2.05 -9.81
C PHE A 93 0.15 -3.09 -9.95
N VAL A 94 1.38 -2.61 -10.11
CA VAL A 94 2.57 -3.47 -10.24
C VAL A 94 3.16 -3.71 -8.86
N TYR A 95 3.19 -4.96 -8.40
CA TYR A 95 3.80 -5.32 -7.12
C TYR A 95 4.34 -6.76 -7.15
N ASP A 96 5.28 -7.03 -6.26
CA ASP A 96 5.88 -8.36 -6.10
C ASP A 96 5.19 -9.15 -4.99
N HIS A 97 4.90 -8.50 -3.86
CA HIS A 97 4.30 -9.16 -2.69
C HIS A 97 3.18 -8.31 -2.09
N PHE A 98 2.11 -9.00 -1.69
CA PHE A 98 0.99 -8.39 -0.97
C PHE A 98 0.99 -8.92 0.46
N HIS A 99 0.99 -7.99 1.42
CA HIS A 99 0.91 -8.30 2.83
C HIS A 99 -0.36 -7.67 3.41
N GLY A 100 -1.40 -8.48 3.56
CA GLY A 100 -2.58 -8.10 4.33
C GLY A 100 -2.34 -8.53 5.77
N VAL A 101 -2.11 -7.56 6.65
CA VAL A 101 -1.69 -7.81 8.03
C VAL A 101 -2.74 -7.37 9.02
N ARG A 102 -2.64 -7.88 10.25
CA ARG A 102 -3.56 -7.53 11.32
C ARG A 102 -3.54 -6.02 11.56
N TYR A 103 -4.70 -5.45 11.83
CA TYR A 103 -4.82 -4.02 12.15
C TYR A 103 -3.90 -3.66 13.33
N GLY A 104 -3.11 -2.63 13.14
CA GLY A 104 -2.15 -2.17 14.13
C GLY A 104 -0.81 -2.90 14.14
N ALA A 105 -0.63 -3.93 13.31
CA ALA A 105 0.66 -4.63 13.21
C ALA A 105 1.75 -3.69 12.70
N THR A 106 2.97 -3.90 13.18
CA THR A 106 4.14 -3.14 12.72
C THR A 106 4.46 -3.53 11.29
N LYS A 107 4.30 -2.59 10.36
CA LYS A 107 4.43 -2.88 8.92
C LYS A 107 5.84 -3.33 8.53
N ALA A 108 6.87 -2.80 9.19
CA ALA A 108 8.26 -3.18 8.92
C ALA A 108 8.51 -4.68 9.09
N ASP A 109 7.80 -5.33 10.00
CA ASP A 109 7.98 -6.76 10.26
C ASP A 109 7.66 -7.63 9.04
N SER A 110 6.78 -7.17 8.16
CA SER A 110 6.40 -7.91 6.95
C SER A 110 7.55 -8.09 5.96
N VAL A 111 8.50 -7.17 5.94
CA VAL A 111 9.56 -7.14 4.94
C VAL A 111 10.98 -7.11 5.52
N ARG A 112 11.09 -7.03 6.84
CA ARG A 112 12.38 -6.88 7.54
C ARG A 112 13.43 -7.92 7.11
N LYS A 113 13.02 -9.16 6.90
CA LYS A 113 13.94 -10.24 6.54
C LYS A 113 14.37 -10.20 5.07
N ARG A 114 13.68 -9.45 4.24
CA ARG A 114 13.92 -9.43 2.78
C ARG A 114 14.51 -8.12 2.28
N THR A 115 14.53 -7.09 3.11
CA THR A 115 14.97 -5.78 2.67
C THR A 115 16.06 -5.23 3.59
N ASP A 116 17.09 -4.62 2.99
CA ASP A 116 18.14 -3.93 3.73
C ASP A 116 17.81 -2.44 3.82
N TYR A 117 17.20 -1.88 2.77
CA TYR A 117 16.69 -0.50 2.75
C TYR A 117 15.29 -0.49 2.16
N GLY A 118 14.33 -0.02 2.91
CA GLY A 118 12.94 0.05 2.49
C GLY A 118 12.36 1.45 2.64
N ILE A 119 11.70 1.93 1.58
CA ILE A 119 10.95 3.19 1.61
C ILE A 119 9.50 2.82 1.90
N LEU A 120 8.86 3.55 2.82
CA LEU A 120 7.42 3.39 3.10
C LEU A 120 6.66 4.60 2.57
N ILE A 121 5.60 4.34 1.82
CA ILE A 121 4.64 5.36 1.38
C ILE A 121 3.33 5.10 2.12
N ASP A 122 2.98 5.99 3.03
CA ASP A 122 1.83 5.83 3.92
C ASP A 122 1.31 7.19 4.35
N ASP A 123 -0.01 7.39 4.33
CA ASP A 123 -0.65 8.65 4.73
C ASP A 123 -0.71 8.83 6.25
N ASN A 124 -0.49 7.77 7.01
CA ASN A 124 -0.58 7.79 8.47
C ASN A 124 0.76 8.17 9.10
N GLU A 125 0.79 9.34 9.75
CA GLU A 125 2.00 9.85 10.40
C GLU A 125 2.56 8.90 11.45
N LYS A 126 1.69 8.29 12.26
CA LYS A 126 2.11 7.37 13.31
C LYS A 126 2.79 6.13 12.74
N VAL A 127 2.26 5.62 11.62
CA VAL A 127 2.85 4.48 10.93
C VAL A 127 4.22 4.86 10.35
N ARG A 128 4.32 6.04 9.71
CA ARG A 128 5.60 6.52 9.19
C ARG A 128 6.65 6.66 10.30
N LYS A 129 6.27 7.20 11.45
CA LYS A 129 7.19 7.36 12.60
C LYS A 129 7.68 6.02 13.13
N GLY A 130 6.89 4.96 13.00
CA GLY A 130 7.26 3.62 13.42
C GLY A 130 8.08 2.84 12.40
N TRP A 131 8.31 3.39 11.22
CA TRP A 131 9.09 2.72 10.17
C TRP A 131 10.58 2.92 10.42
N THR A 132 11.33 1.82 10.47
CA THR A 132 12.76 1.84 10.84
C THR A 132 13.69 1.36 9.72
N LEU A 133 13.15 0.99 8.55
CA LEU A 133 13.94 0.35 7.49
C LEU A 133 14.50 1.34 6.46
N GLY A 134 14.11 2.60 6.53
CA GLY A 134 14.58 3.62 5.59
C GLY A 134 13.72 4.86 5.61
N ALA A 135 13.68 5.58 4.48
CA ALA A 135 12.91 6.80 4.34
C ALA A 135 11.41 6.54 4.28
N THR A 136 10.63 7.58 4.56
CA THR A 136 9.18 7.55 4.43
C THR A 136 8.73 8.67 3.50
N ILE A 137 7.60 8.46 2.84
CA ILE A 137 6.97 9.45 1.96
C ILE A 137 5.54 9.66 2.45
N ASP A 138 5.19 10.91 2.68
CA ASP A 138 3.83 11.33 3.00
C ASP A 138 3.11 11.70 1.69
N PRO A 139 2.19 10.86 1.21
CA PRO A 139 1.51 11.11 -0.07
C PRO A 139 0.55 12.30 -0.03
N THR A 140 0.25 12.82 1.15
CA THR A 140 -0.59 14.02 1.29
C THR A 140 0.21 15.30 1.06
N LYS A 141 1.55 15.23 1.09
CA LYS A 141 2.44 16.39 0.95
C LYS A 141 3.25 16.39 -0.34
N VAL A 142 3.48 15.23 -0.92
CA VAL A 142 4.25 15.09 -2.15
C VAL A 142 3.54 14.18 -3.13
N ASP A 143 3.77 14.40 -4.42
CA ASP A 143 3.26 13.52 -5.47
C ASP A 143 4.05 12.20 -5.46
N ILE A 144 3.33 11.09 -5.36
CA ILE A 144 3.96 9.75 -5.28
C ILE A 144 4.81 9.48 -6.54
N ILE A 145 4.27 9.77 -7.71
CA ILE A 145 4.95 9.45 -8.98
C ILE A 145 6.22 10.30 -9.12
N GLU A 146 6.15 11.58 -8.77
CA GLU A 146 7.34 12.44 -8.79
C GLU A 146 8.41 11.94 -7.81
N ALA A 147 8.00 11.59 -6.59
CA ALA A 147 8.91 11.09 -5.57
C ALA A 147 9.59 9.79 -6.03
N LEU A 148 8.82 8.87 -6.63
CA LEU A 148 9.36 7.60 -7.13
C LEU A 148 10.25 7.80 -8.35
N THR A 149 9.88 8.70 -9.25
CA THR A 149 10.68 9.01 -10.44
C THR A 149 12.05 9.54 -10.05
N SER A 150 12.15 10.30 -8.95
CA SER A 150 13.41 10.82 -8.46
C SER A 150 14.40 9.72 -8.06
N LEU A 151 13.92 8.53 -7.74
CA LEU A 151 14.77 7.38 -7.40
C LEU A 151 15.44 6.76 -8.61
N LEU A 152 14.99 7.07 -9.81
CA LEU A 152 15.57 6.56 -11.05
C LEU A 152 16.83 7.35 -11.50
N GLY A 153 17.13 8.37 -10.78
CA GLY A 153 18.34 9.13 -10.95
C GLY A 153 18.31 10.30 -11.74
#